data_422542f3e1b94a64e1955b34ed3f84fb
#
_entry.id   422542f3e1b94a64e1955b34ed3f84fb
#
_cell.length_a   1.000
_cell.length_b   1.000
_cell.length_c   1.000
_cell.angle_alpha   90.00
_cell.angle_beta   90.00
_cell.angle_gamma   90.00
#
_symmetry.space_group_name_H-M   'P 1'
#
loop_
_entity.id
_entity.type
_entity.pdbx_description
1 polymer ?
#
loop_
_entity_poly.entity_id
_entity_poly.type
_entity_poly.pdbx_seq_one_letter_code
_entity_poly.pdbx_strand_id
1 'polypeptide(L)'
;WFVWRPDQREPIQLIAGGSGVVPLLAIARSHSAAGNQSPIRLLYSVREPTAAIHAAELEELASRDDGLILTYAFTRIAPPGWNRPPGRVDAALLADCTLPAELSSTCYVCGPTGFVEAVADLLVGAGHDPARVRTERFGPTGGIR
;
A
#
# COMPACT_ATOMS: atom_id res chain seq x y z
N TRP A 1 5.43 -13.84 0.30
CA TRP A 1 6.84 -13.63 0.54
C TRP A 1 7.25 -12.22 0.15
N PHE A 2 7.81 -11.47 1.06
CA PHE A 2 8.10 -10.05 0.86
C PHE A 2 9.54 -9.84 0.43
N VAL A 3 9.84 -10.22 -0.80
CA VAL A 3 11.16 -9.94 -1.37
C VAL A 3 10.99 -9.10 -2.61
N TRP A 4 11.55 -7.90 -2.60
CA TRP A 4 11.69 -7.06 -3.78
C TRP A 4 13.17 -6.87 -4.06
N ARG A 5 13.53 -6.97 -5.33
CA ARG A 5 14.92 -6.83 -5.77
C ARG A 5 15.09 -5.62 -6.67
N PRO A 6 16.20 -4.89 -6.54
CA PRO A 6 16.41 -3.67 -7.33
C PRO A 6 16.36 -3.84 -8.84
N ASP A 7 16.51 -5.06 -9.35
CA ASP A 7 16.45 -5.32 -10.77
C ASP A 7 15.07 -5.70 -11.29
N GLN A 8 14.07 -5.77 -10.42
CA GLN A 8 12.70 -6.04 -10.85
C GLN A 8 12.15 -4.86 -11.63
N ARG A 9 11.44 -5.12 -12.72
CA ARG A 9 10.98 -4.11 -13.65
C ARG A 9 9.46 -3.91 -13.68
N GLU A 10 8.71 -4.84 -13.12
CA GLU A 10 7.26 -4.70 -13.12
C GLU A 10 6.82 -3.56 -12.18
N PRO A 11 5.66 -2.96 -12.44
CA PRO A 11 5.11 -1.97 -11.53
C PRO A 11 4.87 -2.55 -10.13
N ILE A 12 4.93 -1.70 -9.11
CA ILE A 12 4.84 -2.11 -7.71
C ILE A 12 3.66 -1.39 -7.07
N GLN A 13 2.76 -2.17 -6.49
CA GLN A 13 1.65 -1.65 -5.71
C GLN A 13 1.85 -2.04 -4.25
N LEU A 14 2.04 -1.04 -3.39
CA LEU A 14 2.17 -1.24 -1.95
C LEU A 14 0.85 -0.85 -1.28
N ILE A 15 0.38 -1.68 -0.36
CA ILE A 15 -0.86 -1.39 0.40
C ILE A 15 -0.60 -1.72 1.86
N ALA A 16 -0.62 -0.69 2.69
CA ALA A 16 -0.28 -0.80 4.11
C ALA A 16 -1.50 -0.51 4.99
N GLY A 17 -1.66 -1.31 6.02
CA GLY A 17 -2.58 -1.03 7.12
C GLY A 17 -1.80 -0.75 8.40
N GLY A 18 -1.93 0.45 8.94
CA GLY A 18 -1.26 0.84 10.18
C GLY A 18 0.25 0.61 10.13
N SER A 19 0.79 -0.10 11.12
CA SER A 19 2.22 -0.38 11.21
C SER A 19 2.76 -1.26 10.07
N GLY A 20 1.87 -1.80 9.23
CA GLY A 20 2.25 -2.53 8.02
C GLY A 20 3.04 -1.69 7.02
N VAL A 21 3.09 -0.39 7.20
CA VAL A 21 3.88 0.48 6.34
C VAL A 21 5.39 0.25 6.48
N VAL A 22 5.86 -0.27 7.61
CA VAL A 22 7.30 -0.38 7.88
C VAL A 22 8.04 -1.25 6.85
N PRO A 23 7.63 -2.51 6.58
CA PRO A 23 8.31 -3.28 5.54
C PRO A 23 8.10 -2.71 4.15
N LEU A 24 6.97 -2.03 3.89
CA LEU A 24 6.72 -1.43 2.59
C LEU A 24 7.58 -0.18 2.37
N LEU A 25 7.83 0.58 3.42
CA LEU A 25 8.76 1.70 3.36
C LEU A 25 10.16 1.22 2.98
N ALA A 26 10.59 0.07 3.49
CA ALA A 26 11.86 -0.52 3.11
C ALA A 26 11.94 -0.80 1.60
N ILE A 27 10.86 -1.30 1.01
CA ILE A 27 10.79 -1.51 -0.44
C ILE A 27 10.88 -0.16 -1.18
N ALA A 28 10.13 0.83 -0.73
CA ALA A 28 10.15 2.16 -1.36
C ALA A 28 11.53 2.81 -1.30
N ARG A 29 12.23 2.65 -0.17
CA ARG A 29 13.61 3.13 -0.02
C ARG A 29 14.55 2.47 -1.01
N SER A 30 14.46 1.14 -1.12
CA SER A 30 15.32 0.36 -2.01
C SER A 30 15.06 0.72 -3.46
N HIS A 31 13.80 0.89 -3.84
CA HIS A 31 13.40 1.30 -5.18
C HIS A 31 14.02 2.65 -5.54
N SER A 32 13.90 3.61 -4.65
CA SER A 32 14.44 4.96 -4.85
C SER A 32 15.97 4.95 -4.92
N ALA A 33 16.61 4.24 -3.98
CA ALA A 33 18.08 4.17 -3.91
C ALA A 33 18.68 3.50 -5.14
N ALA A 34 17.96 2.54 -5.73
CA ALA A 34 18.43 1.85 -6.94
C ALA A 34 18.22 2.65 -8.22
N GLY A 35 17.52 3.78 -8.16
CA GLY A 35 17.16 4.53 -9.35
C GLY A 35 16.23 3.75 -10.28
N ASN A 36 15.45 2.83 -9.72
CA ASN A 36 14.54 2.01 -10.52
C ASN A 36 13.41 2.88 -11.04
N GLN A 37 13.10 2.75 -12.34
CA GLN A 37 12.11 3.58 -13.02
C GLN A 37 10.72 2.94 -13.08
N SER A 38 10.53 1.76 -12.53
CA SER A 38 9.22 1.13 -12.55
C SER A 38 8.22 1.95 -11.72
N PRO A 39 6.95 2.04 -12.15
CA PRO A 39 5.94 2.74 -11.37
C PRO A 39 5.78 2.13 -9.99
N ILE A 40 5.68 2.97 -8.96
CA ILE A 40 5.47 2.52 -7.59
C ILE A 40 4.42 3.40 -6.92
N ARG A 41 3.42 2.77 -6.33
CA ARG A 41 2.35 3.44 -5.59
C ARG A 41 2.21 2.82 -4.21
N LEU A 42 1.88 3.66 -3.23
CA LEU A 42 1.55 3.20 -1.88
C LEU A 42 0.18 3.75 -1.50
N LEU A 43 -0.72 2.85 -1.15
CA LEU A 43 -1.96 3.18 -0.47
C LEU A 43 -1.77 2.86 1.01
N TYR A 44 -1.87 3.89 1.86
CA TYR A 44 -1.60 3.77 3.28
C TYR A 44 -2.88 4.03 4.07
N SER A 45 -3.42 2.96 4.65
CA SER A 45 -4.65 3.01 5.43
C SER A 45 -4.33 3.23 6.90
N VAL A 46 -4.87 4.30 7.48
CA VAL A 46 -4.71 4.65 8.90
C VAL A 46 -6.04 5.14 9.44
N ARG A 47 -6.20 5.12 10.77
CA ARG A 47 -7.43 5.60 11.39
C ARG A 47 -7.64 7.09 11.20
N GLU A 48 -6.59 7.87 11.36
CA GLU A 48 -6.60 9.32 11.29
C GLU A 48 -5.20 9.82 10.93
N PRO A 49 -5.05 11.10 10.54
CA PRO A 49 -3.75 11.61 10.11
C PRO A 49 -2.64 11.44 11.14
N THR A 50 -2.94 11.64 12.43
CA THR A 50 -1.92 11.53 13.48
C THR A 50 -1.47 10.10 13.74
N ALA A 51 -2.17 9.11 13.22
CA ALA A 51 -1.78 7.70 13.35
C ALA A 51 -0.74 7.28 12.30
N ALA A 52 -0.49 8.09 11.28
CA ALA A 52 0.49 7.75 10.26
C ALA A 52 1.91 7.84 10.83
N ILE A 53 2.67 6.77 10.62
CA ILE A 53 4.08 6.73 11.02
C ILE A 53 4.96 6.90 9.78
N HIS A 54 6.15 7.45 9.98
CA HIS A 54 7.10 7.72 8.88
C HIS A 54 6.54 8.64 7.80
N ALA A 55 5.55 9.47 8.15
CA ALA A 55 4.89 10.33 7.18
C ALA A 55 5.86 11.28 6.46
N ALA A 56 6.79 11.88 7.20
CA ALA A 56 7.74 12.83 6.61
C ALA A 56 8.63 12.15 5.57
N GLU A 57 9.11 10.96 5.86
CA GLU A 57 9.94 10.23 4.91
C GLU A 57 9.16 9.79 3.69
N LEU A 58 7.93 9.34 3.89
CA LEU A 58 7.05 8.94 2.77
C LEU A 58 6.78 10.13 1.85
N GLU A 59 6.52 11.30 2.42
CA GLU A 59 6.28 12.51 1.64
C GLU A 59 7.53 12.95 0.90
N GLU A 60 8.69 12.79 1.49
CA GLU A 60 9.95 13.09 0.84
C GLU A 60 10.19 12.16 -0.36
N LEU A 61 9.93 10.87 -0.21
CA LEU A 61 10.00 9.93 -1.32
C LEU A 61 8.99 10.26 -2.42
N ALA A 62 7.79 10.69 -2.04
CA ALA A 62 6.75 11.05 -2.99
C ALA A 62 7.04 12.38 -3.72
N SER A 63 7.89 13.22 -3.15
CA SER A 63 8.21 14.54 -3.75
C SER A 63 9.22 14.46 -4.88
N ARG A 64 9.88 13.31 -5.07
CA ARG A 64 10.88 13.13 -6.12
C ARG A 64 10.22 12.96 -7.48
N ASP A 65 10.88 13.36 -8.55
CA ASP A 65 10.31 13.36 -9.91
C ASP A 65 9.81 11.99 -10.34
N ASP A 66 10.58 10.93 -10.10
CA ASP A 66 10.17 9.56 -10.41
C ASP A 66 9.76 8.84 -9.13
N GLY A 67 9.18 9.58 -8.22
CA GLY A 67 8.93 9.11 -6.89
C GLY A 67 7.67 8.29 -6.73
N LEU A 68 7.51 7.88 -5.49
CA LEU A 68 6.35 7.16 -5.01
C LEU A 68 5.09 8.00 -5.15
N ILE A 69 4.02 7.41 -5.66
CA ILE A 69 2.70 8.02 -5.56
C ILE A 69 2.06 7.54 -4.27
N LEU A 70 1.91 8.46 -3.33
CA LEU A 70 1.40 8.17 -1.99
C LEU A 70 -0.05 8.62 -1.87
N THR A 71 -0.91 7.71 -1.44
CA THR A 71 -2.32 7.98 -1.17
C THR A 71 -2.67 7.50 0.22
N TYR A 72 -3.32 8.35 1.01
CA TYR A 72 -3.84 7.97 2.33
C TYR A 72 -5.31 7.57 2.23
N ALA A 73 -5.69 6.56 3.01
CA ALA A 73 -7.08 6.21 3.26
C ALA A 73 -7.32 6.28 4.77
N PHE A 74 -8.27 7.10 5.18
CA PHE A 74 -8.58 7.28 6.60
C PHE A 74 -9.82 6.47 6.96
N THR A 75 -9.72 5.63 7.99
CA THR A 75 -10.83 4.74 8.34
C THR A 75 -11.80 5.35 9.33
N ARG A 76 -11.38 6.32 10.13
CA ARG A 76 -12.23 6.94 11.16
C ARG A 76 -12.36 8.44 11.02
N ILE A 77 -11.25 9.15 10.93
CA ILE A 77 -11.23 10.62 10.87
C ILE A 77 -10.36 11.05 9.71
N ALA A 78 -10.94 11.80 8.79
CA ALA A 78 -10.20 12.40 7.68
C ALA A 78 -9.93 13.87 7.97
N PRO A 79 -8.86 14.44 7.38
CA PRO A 79 -8.62 15.89 7.52
C PRO A 79 -9.76 16.70 6.90
N PRO A 80 -9.98 17.92 7.37
CA PRO A 80 -10.96 18.82 6.75
C PRO A 80 -10.68 18.96 5.25
N GLY A 81 -11.73 18.89 4.45
CA GLY A 81 -11.60 19.03 2.99
C GLY A 81 -11.10 17.78 2.27
N TRP A 82 -10.97 16.66 2.97
CA TRP A 82 -10.57 15.42 2.34
C TRP A 82 -11.64 14.97 1.34
N ASN A 83 -11.21 14.45 0.20
CA ASN A 83 -12.11 14.18 -0.93
C ASN A 83 -12.86 12.85 -0.82
N ARG A 84 -12.69 12.11 0.26
CA ARG A 84 -13.32 10.80 0.42
C ARG A 84 -13.76 10.65 1.88
N PRO A 85 -14.98 10.17 2.14
CA PRO A 85 -15.41 9.95 3.53
C PRO A 85 -14.59 8.85 4.20
N PRO A 86 -14.40 8.93 5.50
CA PRO A 86 -13.72 7.85 6.23
C PRO A 86 -14.42 6.52 6.04
N GLY A 87 -13.63 5.45 5.96
CA GLY A 87 -14.17 4.11 5.83
C GLY A 87 -13.07 3.11 5.58
N ARG A 88 -13.44 1.83 5.64
CA ARG A 88 -12.52 0.75 5.34
C ARG A 88 -12.15 0.76 3.86
N VAL A 89 -10.98 0.18 3.55
CA VAL A 89 -10.58 -0.02 2.17
C VAL A 89 -11.60 -0.92 1.48
N ASP A 90 -12.10 -0.46 0.35
CA ASP A 90 -13.11 -1.17 -0.43
C ASP A 90 -12.72 -1.22 -1.90
N ALA A 91 -13.55 -1.88 -2.72
CA ALA A 91 -13.28 -2.05 -4.14
C ALA A 91 -13.20 -0.70 -4.88
N ALA A 92 -14.05 0.26 -4.52
CA ALA A 92 -14.07 1.57 -5.17
C ALA A 92 -12.77 2.33 -4.88
N LEU A 93 -12.30 2.30 -3.64
CA LEU A 93 -11.04 2.94 -3.27
C LEU A 93 -9.86 2.31 -4.03
N LEU A 94 -9.81 0.99 -4.09
CA LEU A 94 -8.75 0.31 -4.82
C LEU A 94 -8.78 0.64 -6.30
N ALA A 95 -9.96 0.69 -6.91
CA ALA A 95 -10.08 1.05 -8.31
C ALA A 95 -9.54 2.45 -8.60
N ASP A 96 -9.76 3.40 -7.69
CA ASP A 96 -9.33 4.78 -7.86
C ASP A 96 -7.86 5.02 -7.52
N CYS A 97 -7.33 4.28 -6.56
CA CYS A 97 -6.06 4.63 -5.91
C CYS A 97 -4.94 3.63 -6.12
N THR A 98 -5.18 2.53 -6.83
CA THR A 98 -4.14 1.53 -7.08
C THR A 98 -3.92 1.32 -8.57
N LEU A 99 -2.79 0.71 -8.89
CA LEU A 99 -2.47 0.37 -10.28
C LEU A 99 -3.48 -0.64 -10.82
N PRO A 100 -3.94 -0.46 -12.06
CA PRO A 100 -4.90 -1.40 -12.64
C PRO A 100 -4.28 -2.78 -12.85
N ALA A 101 -5.12 -3.82 -12.78
CA ALA A 101 -4.68 -5.20 -12.92
C ALA A 101 -3.98 -5.47 -14.25
N GLU A 102 -4.36 -4.76 -15.30
CA GLU A 102 -3.78 -4.90 -16.64
C GLU A 102 -2.28 -4.62 -16.67
N LEU A 103 -1.76 -3.85 -15.74
CA LEU A 103 -0.33 -3.54 -15.70
C LEU A 103 0.50 -4.68 -15.12
N SER A 104 -0.13 -5.74 -14.63
CA SER A 104 0.55 -6.90 -14.04
C SER A 104 1.55 -6.52 -12.95
N SER A 105 1.16 -5.58 -12.09
CA SER A 105 2.00 -5.16 -10.98
C SER A 105 2.14 -6.28 -9.95
N THR A 106 3.24 -6.27 -9.21
CA THR A 106 3.35 -7.07 -8.00
C THR A 106 2.78 -6.25 -6.86
N CYS A 107 1.81 -6.81 -6.15
CA CYS A 107 1.16 -6.16 -5.02
C CYS A 107 1.74 -6.69 -3.71
N TYR A 108 2.15 -5.79 -2.83
CA TYR A 108 2.65 -6.14 -1.50
C TYR A 108 1.68 -5.55 -0.48
N VAL A 109 1.02 -6.43 0.26
CA VAL A 109 0.00 -6.04 1.25
C VAL A 109 0.49 -6.41 2.63
N CYS A 110 0.55 -5.44 3.52
CA CYS A 110 1.07 -5.67 4.87
C CYS A 110 0.21 -4.96 5.92
N GLY A 111 -0.08 -5.66 7.00
CA GLY A 111 -0.88 -5.11 8.09
C GLY A 111 -1.47 -6.20 8.98
N PRO A 112 -2.47 -5.84 9.79
CA PRO A 112 -3.20 -6.83 10.59
C PRO A 112 -3.86 -7.88 9.70
N THR A 113 -4.02 -9.08 10.23
CA THR A 113 -4.54 -10.23 9.46
C THR A 113 -5.85 -9.92 8.73
N GLY A 114 -6.83 -9.33 9.42
CA GLY A 114 -8.12 -9.03 8.79
C GLY A 114 -8.01 -8.03 7.64
N PHE A 115 -7.17 -7.02 7.80
CA PHE A 115 -6.91 -6.04 6.75
C PHE A 115 -6.29 -6.71 5.52
N VAL A 116 -5.26 -7.51 5.74
CA VAL A 116 -4.53 -8.16 4.63
C VAL A 116 -5.45 -9.11 3.88
N GLU A 117 -6.24 -9.90 4.59
CA GLU A 117 -7.17 -10.83 3.93
C GLU A 117 -8.22 -10.11 3.11
N ALA A 118 -8.79 -9.04 3.66
CA ALA A 118 -9.81 -8.28 2.94
C ALA A 118 -9.23 -7.62 1.68
N VAL A 119 -8.06 -7.00 1.80
CA VAL A 119 -7.43 -6.32 0.66
C VAL A 119 -7.00 -7.32 -0.41
N ALA A 120 -6.42 -8.45 -0.02
CA ALA A 120 -6.00 -9.48 -0.98
C ALA A 120 -7.20 -10.01 -1.77
N ASP A 121 -8.32 -10.26 -1.10
CA ASP A 121 -9.54 -10.71 -1.78
C ASP A 121 -10.05 -9.66 -2.76
N LEU A 122 -10.03 -8.39 -2.37
CA LEU A 122 -10.46 -7.30 -3.25
C LEU A 122 -9.57 -7.17 -4.47
N LEU A 123 -8.26 -7.33 -4.30
CA LEU A 123 -7.32 -7.25 -5.42
C LEU A 123 -7.54 -8.39 -6.42
N VAL A 124 -7.71 -9.59 -5.93
CA VAL A 124 -7.99 -10.74 -6.79
C VAL A 124 -9.34 -10.56 -7.48
N GLY A 125 -10.34 -10.07 -6.76
CA GLY A 125 -11.64 -9.76 -7.33
C GLY A 125 -11.60 -8.68 -8.41
N ALA A 126 -10.61 -7.78 -8.35
CA ALA A 126 -10.39 -6.74 -9.35
C ALA A 126 -9.58 -7.22 -10.55
N GLY A 127 -9.15 -8.49 -10.56
CA GLY A 127 -8.44 -9.08 -11.69
C GLY A 127 -6.95 -9.28 -11.51
N HIS A 128 -6.39 -8.95 -10.34
CA HIS A 128 -4.98 -9.20 -10.09
C HIS A 128 -4.71 -10.70 -9.97
N ASP A 129 -3.59 -11.14 -10.52
CA ASP A 129 -3.15 -12.53 -10.41
C ASP A 129 -2.82 -12.85 -8.95
N PRO A 130 -3.45 -13.87 -8.34
CA PRO A 130 -3.15 -14.24 -6.96
C PRO A 130 -1.67 -14.51 -6.70
N ALA A 131 -0.94 -15.02 -7.69
CA ALA A 131 0.49 -15.27 -7.56
C ALA A 131 1.31 -13.97 -7.44
N ARG A 132 0.74 -12.85 -7.83
CA ARG A 132 1.38 -11.53 -7.74
C ARG A 132 0.90 -10.72 -6.54
N VAL A 133 0.01 -11.26 -5.74
CA VAL A 133 -0.45 -10.61 -4.51
C VAL A 133 0.29 -11.24 -3.34
N ARG A 134 1.27 -10.53 -2.82
CA ARG A 134 2.13 -11.01 -1.74
C ARG A 134 1.72 -10.34 -0.45
N THR A 135 1.62 -11.14 0.60
CA THR A 135 1.06 -10.66 1.87
C THR A 135 1.99 -10.95 3.02
N GLU A 136 1.98 -10.05 4.00
CA GLU A 136 2.66 -10.25 5.27
C GLU A 136 1.77 -9.71 6.37
N ARG A 137 1.51 -10.55 7.36
CA ARG A 137 0.59 -10.24 8.45
C ARG A 137 1.34 -10.16 9.74
N PHE A 138 0.86 -9.31 10.65
CA PHE A 138 1.38 -9.33 11.99
C PHE A 138 0.30 -9.13 13.02
N GLY A 139 0.74 -9.42 14.24
CA GLY A 139 -0.14 -9.45 15.37
C GLY A 139 -0.76 -10.81 15.55
N PRO A 140 -1.56 -10.97 16.59
CA PRO A 140 -2.21 -12.25 16.84
C PRO A 140 -3.14 -12.61 15.71
N THR A 141 -3.11 -13.87 15.33
CA THR A 141 -3.99 -14.43 14.34
C THR A 141 -5.44 -14.27 14.78
N GLY A 142 -6.34 -14.07 13.82
CA GLY A 142 -7.74 -13.93 14.10
C GLY A 142 -8.16 -12.51 14.44
N GLY A 143 -7.27 -11.55 14.28
CA GLY A 143 -7.62 -10.16 14.46
C GLY A 143 -8.09 -9.83 15.86
N ILE A 144 -7.46 -10.42 16.80
CA ILE A 144 -7.77 -10.14 18.19
C ILE A 144 -7.31 -8.76 18.56
N ARG A 145 -7.51 -7.93 17.87
CA ARG A 145 -6.96 -6.66 18.13
C ARG A 145 -7.93 -5.67 17.92
#